data_5ab5fd422cbd77be76a04698fd5b63a6
#
_entry.id   5ab5fd422cbd77be76a04698fd5b63a6
#
_cell.length_a   1.000
_cell.length_b   1.000
_cell.length_c   1.000
_cell.angle_alpha   90.00
_cell.angle_beta   90.00
_cell.angle_gamma   90.00
#
_symmetry.space_group_name_H-M   'P 1'
#
loop_
_entity.id
_entity.type
_entity.pdbx_description
1 polymer ?
#
loop_
_entity_poly.entity_id
_entity_poly.type
_entity_poly.pdbx_seq_one_letter_code
_entity_poly.pdbx_strand_id
1 'polypeptide(L)'
;MRAHFRQKKKFALMKKSNIIILLVILIMMGVISLFYYSDKKITPVIMEYAKNQAGRIATLVINQAITSEIADKINLDDLFINSKDNNGNIVSIDFNPIAVNKMLSMVTSSVEEYLRNLEDGNVEELGLSNSVLSHYNINKLKQGIIYEVPTGVVFSNSILYNLGPKVPVRLSLIGDIVSNIETKVTNYGINNALVEVIIHISVVEQVMLPVSTNKITVSTNVPVAMKLVQGVVPNYYASGATNSRTFTVPLEQN
;
A
#
# COMPACT_ATOMS: atom_id res chain seq x y z
N MET A 1 86.28 11.39 -11.27
CA MET A 1 85.34 10.26 -11.17
C MET A 1 84.73 10.20 -9.78
N ARG A 2 83.48 10.61 -9.59
CA ARG A 2 82.79 10.54 -8.29
C ARG A 2 81.87 9.32 -8.34
N ALA A 3 82.15 8.29 -7.53
CA ALA A 3 81.33 7.11 -7.37
C ALA A 3 80.11 7.42 -6.50
N HIS A 4 78.90 7.29 -7.07
CA HIS A 4 77.66 7.35 -6.33
C HIS A 4 77.42 6.05 -5.56
N PHE A 5 77.60 6.10 -4.23
CA PHE A 5 77.22 4.98 -3.34
C PHE A 5 75.67 4.95 -3.23
N ARG A 6 75.10 3.95 -3.87
CA ARG A 6 73.65 3.66 -3.77
C ARG A 6 73.37 2.94 -2.44
N GLN A 7 72.92 3.69 -1.42
CA GLN A 7 72.50 3.09 -0.15
C GLN A 7 71.31 2.14 -0.38
N LYS A 8 71.54 0.83 -0.21
CA LYS A 8 70.46 -0.15 -0.12
C LYS A 8 69.71 0.04 1.19
N LYS A 9 68.46 0.55 1.15
CA LYS A 9 67.56 0.59 2.31
C LYS A 9 67.35 -0.84 2.79
N LYS A 10 67.93 -1.16 3.97
CA LYS A 10 67.64 -2.43 4.66
C LYS A 10 66.18 -2.38 5.11
N PHE A 11 65.30 -3.20 4.54
CA PHE A 11 63.99 -3.47 5.07
C PHE A 11 64.18 -4.09 6.47
N ALA A 12 63.92 -3.35 7.52
CA ALA A 12 63.92 -3.87 8.89
C ALA A 12 62.83 -4.92 9.01
N LEU A 13 63.19 -6.16 9.30
CA LEU A 13 62.28 -7.24 9.58
C LEU A 13 61.42 -6.83 10.80
N MET A 14 60.14 -6.60 10.60
CA MET A 14 59.22 -6.29 11.67
C MET A 14 59.17 -7.42 12.71
N LYS A 15 59.25 -7.06 14.01
CA LYS A 15 59.09 -8.02 15.11
C LYS A 15 57.79 -8.81 14.90
N LYS A 16 57.77 -10.13 15.18
CA LYS A 16 56.58 -11.00 15.07
C LYS A 16 55.33 -10.40 15.73
N SER A 17 55.51 -9.72 16.85
CA SER A 17 54.42 -8.98 17.55
C SER A 17 53.82 -7.87 16.69
N ASN A 18 54.60 -7.09 15.95
CA ASN A 18 54.08 -6.03 15.07
C ASN A 18 53.37 -6.57 13.84
N ILE A 19 53.75 -7.76 13.34
CA ILE A 19 53.06 -8.45 12.26
C ILE A 19 51.66 -8.90 12.72
N ILE A 20 51.55 -9.44 13.94
CA ILE A 20 50.26 -9.84 14.51
C ILE A 20 49.33 -8.63 14.69
N ILE A 21 49.85 -7.51 15.22
CA ILE A 21 49.08 -6.27 15.39
C ILE A 21 48.60 -5.76 14.02
N LEU A 22 49.48 -5.75 13.00
CA LEU A 22 49.10 -5.32 11.65
C LEU A 22 48.03 -6.22 11.04
N LEU A 23 48.09 -7.53 11.26
CA LEU A 23 47.11 -8.49 10.79
C LEU A 23 45.73 -8.26 11.45
N VAL A 24 45.72 -7.99 12.78
CA VAL A 24 44.48 -7.66 13.51
C VAL A 24 43.85 -6.37 12.97
N ILE A 25 44.67 -5.32 12.75
CA ILE A 25 44.19 -4.07 12.17
C ILE A 25 43.64 -4.28 10.76
N LEU A 26 44.28 -5.09 9.94
CA LEU A 26 43.83 -5.40 8.58
C LEU A 26 42.50 -6.17 8.57
N ILE A 27 42.33 -7.14 9.48
CA ILE A 27 41.08 -7.87 9.68
C ILE A 27 39.97 -6.88 10.12
N MET A 28 40.26 -6.03 11.12
CA MET A 28 39.32 -5.05 11.61
C MET A 28 38.86 -4.07 10.53
N MET A 29 39.82 -3.60 9.72
CA MET A 29 39.52 -2.73 8.56
C MET A 29 38.69 -3.46 7.50
N GLY A 30 38.97 -4.75 7.26
CA GLY A 30 38.17 -5.59 6.36
C GLY A 30 36.72 -5.74 6.85
N VAL A 31 36.54 -6.01 8.14
CA VAL A 31 35.21 -6.12 8.75
C VAL A 31 34.42 -4.80 8.64
N ILE A 32 35.07 -3.66 8.99
CA ILE A 32 34.43 -2.34 8.88
C ILE A 32 34.08 -2.02 7.41
N SER A 33 34.96 -2.33 6.47
CA SER A 33 34.68 -2.13 5.03
C SER A 33 33.51 -3.00 4.56
N LEU A 34 33.41 -4.22 5.04
CA LEU A 34 32.34 -5.16 4.69
C LEU A 34 30.99 -4.67 5.26
N PHE A 35 30.96 -4.18 6.51
CA PHE A 35 29.78 -3.56 7.07
C PHE A 35 29.34 -2.31 6.29
N TYR A 36 30.28 -1.43 5.95
CA TYR A 36 30.00 -0.22 5.19
C TYR A 36 29.44 -0.53 3.78
N TYR A 37 30.00 -1.52 3.12
CA TYR A 37 29.50 -1.99 1.82
C TYR A 37 28.11 -2.60 1.94
N SER A 38 27.87 -3.42 2.98
CA SER A 38 26.59 -4.04 3.25
C SER A 38 25.50 -3.00 3.49
N ASP A 39 25.78 -2.01 4.32
CA ASP A 39 24.82 -0.94 4.63
C ASP A 39 24.46 -0.11 3.39
N LYS A 40 25.43 0.24 2.55
CA LYS A 40 25.18 1.07 1.36
C LYS A 40 24.59 0.34 0.15
N LYS A 41 24.85 -0.95 0.00
CA LYS A 41 24.48 -1.70 -1.23
C LYS A 41 23.42 -2.76 -0.99
N ILE A 42 23.48 -3.46 0.13
CA ILE A 42 22.59 -4.60 0.43
C ILE A 42 21.31 -4.14 1.10
N THR A 43 21.43 -3.32 2.15
CA THR A 43 20.29 -2.85 2.95
C THR A 43 19.24 -2.10 2.12
N PRO A 44 19.58 -1.20 1.18
CA PRO A 44 18.57 -0.51 0.38
C PRO A 44 17.74 -1.45 -0.50
N VAL A 45 18.37 -2.46 -1.11
CA VAL A 45 17.68 -3.44 -1.98
C VAL A 45 16.72 -4.29 -1.15
N ILE A 46 17.17 -4.79 0.00
CA ILE A 46 16.32 -5.56 0.92
C ILE A 46 15.17 -4.69 1.43
N MET A 47 15.44 -3.42 1.77
CA MET A 47 14.41 -2.48 2.24
C MET A 47 13.37 -2.19 1.16
N GLU A 48 13.78 -1.99 -0.08
CA GLU A 48 12.85 -1.76 -1.20
C GLU A 48 11.93 -2.97 -1.40
N TYR A 49 12.50 -4.17 -1.37
CA TYR A 49 11.72 -5.41 -1.46
C TYR A 49 10.76 -5.54 -0.26
N ALA A 50 11.25 -5.26 0.95
CA ALA A 50 10.46 -5.29 2.18
C ALA A 50 9.27 -4.31 2.11
N LYS A 51 9.50 -3.07 1.63
CA LYS A 51 8.44 -2.08 1.42
C LYS A 51 7.35 -2.56 0.47
N ASN A 52 7.74 -3.18 -0.64
CA ASN A 52 6.79 -3.70 -1.62
C ASN A 52 5.92 -4.81 -1.01
N GLN A 53 6.51 -5.73 -0.23
CA GLN A 53 5.75 -6.79 0.43
C GLN A 53 4.89 -6.27 1.57
N ALA A 54 5.41 -5.32 2.37
CA ALA A 54 4.66 -4.66 3.42
C ALA A 54 3.45 -3.90 2.87
N GLY A 55 3.65 -3.12 1.80
CA GLY A 55 2.56 -2.40 1.14
C GLY A 55 1.46 -3.33 0.61
N ARG A 56 1.83 -4.49 0.06
CA ARG A 56 0.85 -5.48 -0.42
C ARG A 56 -0.01 -6.05 0.71
N ILE A 57 0.58 -6.47 1.82
CA ILE A 57 -0.18 -7.04 2.94
C ILE A 57 -1.02 -5.96 3.63
N ALA A 58 -0.47 -4.76 3.81
CA ALA A 58 -1.20 -3.62 4.37
C ALA A 58 -2.43 -3.27 3.52
N THR A 59 -2.28 -3.12 2.21
CA THR A 59 -3.41 -2.87 1.30
C THR A 59 -4.48 -3.96 1.40
N LEU A 60 -4.06 -5.22 1.50
CA LEU A 60 -4.97 -6.34 1.62
C LEU A 60 -5.75 -6.29 2.95
N VAL A 61 -5.08 -5.99 4.06
CA VAL A 61 -5.70 -5.85 5.38
C VAL A 61 -6.64 -4.65 5.42
N ILE A 62 -6.25 -3.51 4.85
CA ILE A 62 -7.09 -2.32 4.74
C ILE A 62 -8.37 -2.64 3.94
N ASN A 63 -8.24 -3.28 2.79
CA ASN A 63 -9.39 -3.65 1.98
C ASN A 63 -10.33 -4.63 2.72
N GLN A 64 -9.77 -5.58 3.47
CA GLN A 64 -10.54 -6.51 4.27
C GLN A 64 -11.31 -5.78 5.38
N ALA A 65 -10.66 -4.86 6.10
CA ALA A 65 -11.29 -4.05 7.15
C ALA A 65 -12.47 -3.24 6.61
N ILE A 66 -12.28 -2.56 5.47
CA ILE A 66 -13.32 -1.76 4.82
C ILE A 66 -14.49 -2.66 4.39
N THR A 67 -14.20 -3.79 3.73
CA THR A 67 -15.23 -4.69 3.22
C THR A 67 -16.05 -5.31 4.34
N SER A 68 -15.40 -5.75 5.42
CA SER A 68 -16.06 -6.30 6.60
C SER A 68 -16.97 -5.28 7.26
N GLU A 69 -16.48 -4.04 7.49
CA GLU A 69 -17.25 -3.00 8.14
C GLU A 69 -18.48 -2.58 7.32
N ILE A 70 -18.33 -2.49 5.98
CA ILE A 70 -19.42 -2.12 5.08
C ILE A 70 -20.48 -3.23 5.02
N ALA A 71 -20.04 -4.49 4.88
CA ALA A 71 -20.98 -5.62 4.74
C ALA A 71 -21.83 -5.81 5.98
N ASP A 72 -21.26 -5.64 7.17
CA ASP A 72 -21.90 -6.02 8.43
C ASP A 72 -22.68 -4.88 9.10
N LYS A 73 -22.28 -3.62 8.90
CA LYS A 73 -22.76 -2.52 9.77
C LYS A 73 -23.32 -1.31 9.03
N ILE A 74 -23.15 -1.20 7.71
CA ILE A 74 -23.52 0.01 6.97
C ILE A 74 -24.65 -0.28 6.01
N ASN A 75 -25.77 0.43 6.19
CA ASN A 75 -26.83 0.50 5.19
C ASN A 75 -26.45 1.58 4.16
N LEU A 76 -26.05 1.15 2.97
CA LEU A 76 -25.60 2.04 1.90
C LEU A 76 -26.70 2.99 1.39
N ASP A 77 -27.98 2.60 1.53
CA ASP A 77 -29.10 3.45 1.13
C ASP A 77 -29.22 4.71 2.01
N ASP A 78 -28.76 4.65 3.26
CA ASP A 78 -28.79 5.78 4.19
C ASP A 78 -27.80 6.90 3.79
N LEU A 79 -26.84 6.59 2.90
CA LEU A 79 -25.89 7.58 2.37
C LEU A 79 -26.56 8.56 1.40
N PHE A 80 -27.71 8.19 0.83
CA PHE A 80 -28.39 8.96 -0.21
C PHE A 80 -29.72 9.50 0.26
N ILE A 81 -29.93 10.80 0.05
CA ILE A 81 -31.22 11.45 0.24
C ILE A 81 -31.84 11.65 -1.15
N ASN A 82 -32.93 10.95 -1.41
CA ASN A 82 -33.64 11.07 -2.69
C ASN A 82 -34.79 12.06 -2.55
N SER A 83 -34.73 13.19 -3.25
CA SER A 83 -35.85 14.10 -3.40
C SER A 83 -36.74 13.68 -4.57
N LYS A 84 -38.04 13.56 -4.33
CA LYS A 84 -39.03 13.16 -5.35
C LYS A 84 -39.99 14.28 -5.65
N ASP A 85 -40.44 14.35 -6.90
CA ASP A 85 -41.54 15.25 -7.30
C ASP A 85 -42.92 14.69 -6.87
N ASN A 86 -43.98 15.45 -7.16
CA ASN A 86 -45.35 15.05 -6.85
C ASN A 86 -45.82 13.79 -7.60
N ASN A 87 -45.10 13.39 -8.65
CA ASN A 87 -45.36 12.20 -9.47
C ASN A 87 -44.53 10.99 -9.04
N GLY A 88 -43.68 11.15 -8.01
CA GLY A 88 -42.80 10.09 -7.49
C GLY A 88 -41.48 9.95 -8.22
N ASN A 89 -41.17 10.78 -9.23
CA ASN A 89 -39.89 10.75 -9.92
C ASN A 89 -38.79 11.37 -9.08
N ILE A 90 -37.58 10.80 -9.16
CA ILE A 90 -36.41 11.35 -8.47
C ILE A 90 -35.97 12.63 -9.18
N VAL A 91 -35.98 13.75 -8.45
CA VAL A 91 -35.57 15.08 -8.94
C VAL A 91 -34.12 15.40 -8.56
N SER A 92 -33.71 15.00 -7.36
CA SER A 92 -32.33 15.13 -6.92
C SER A 92 -31.91 13.96 -6.04
N ILE A 93 -30.60 13.69 -6.03
CA ILE A 93 -29.96 12.77 -5.10
C ILE A 93 -28.88 13.57 -4.39
N ASP A 94 -29.04 13.70 -3.10
CA ASP A 94 -28.09 14.38 -2.23
C ASP A 94 -27.43 13.37 -1.28
N PHE A 95 -26.28 13.71 -0.73
CA PHE A 95 -25.61 12.90 0.27
C PHE A 95 -26.06 13.29 1.66
N ASN A 96 -26.23 12.28 2.52
CA ASN A 96 -26.45 12.49 3.94
C ASN A 96 -25.10 12.68 4.65
N PRO A 97 -24.71 13.91 5.02
CA PRO A 97 -23.38 14.15 5.60
C PRO A 97 -23.19 13.48 6.96
N ILE A 98 -24.28 13.25 7.71
CA ILE A 98 -24.21 12.55 8.99
C ILE A 98 -23.88 11.08 8.80
N ALA A 99 -24.56 10.41 7.85
CA ALA A 99 -24.32 9.02 7.52
C ALA A 99 -22.92 8.82 6.93
N VAL A 100 -22.49 9.73 6.05
CA VAL A 100 -21.15 9.74 5.46
C VAL A 100 -20.06 9.86 6.52
N ASN A 101 -20.16 10.83 7.43
CA ASN A 101 -19.19 11.02 8.50
C ASN A 101 -19.15 9.83 9.48
N LYS A 102 -20.32 9.26 9.80
CA LYS A 102 -20.42 8.06 10.62
C LYS A 102 -19.68 6.89 9.95
N MET A 103 -19.94 6.66 8.66
CA MET A 103 -19.28 5.61 7.88
C MET A 103 -17.76 5.81 7.85
N LEU A 104 -17.27 7.02 7.57
CA LEU A 104 -15.83 7.31 7.58
C LEU A 104 -15.19 7.02 8.94
N SER A 105 -15.84 7.43 10.03
CA SER A 105 -15.33 7.16 11.38
C SER A 105 -15.26 5.67 11.68
N MET A 106 -16.29 4.91 11.33
CA MET A 106 -16.33 3.45 11.55
C MET A 106 -15.26 2.74 10.72
N VAL A 107 -15.15 3.06 9.43
CA VAL A 107 -14.14 2.49 8.54
C VAL A 107 -12.72 2.84 9.00
N THR A 108 -12.48 4.09 9.41
CA THR A 108 -11.16 4.51 9.91
C THR A 108 -10.76 3.74 11.15
N SER A 109 -11.68 3.59 12.11
CA SER A 109 -11.43 2.83 13.34
C SER A 109 -11.20 1.34 13.06
N SER A 110 -11.97 0.76 12.13
CA SER A 110 -11.80 -0.64 11.74
C SER A 110 -10.44 -0.86 11.05
N VAL A 111 -10.03 0.03 10.15
CA VAL A 111 -8.72 -0.06 9.51
C VAL A 111 -7.58 0.05 10.54
N GLU A 112 -7.70 0.94 11.52
CA GLU A 112 -6.72 1.05 12.59
C GLU A 112 -6.62 -0.24 13.40
N GLU A 113 -7.75 -0.81 13.81
CA GLU A 113 -7.82 -2.07 14.56
C GLU A 113 -7.19 -3.23 13.79
N TYR A 114 -7.53 -3.38 12.50
CA TYR A 114 -6.98 -4.44 11.66
C TYR A 114 -5.47 -4.31 11.44
N LEU A 115 -4.96 -3.08 11.26
CA LEU A 115 -3.52 -2.86 11.12
C LEU A 115 -2.77 -3.11 12.42
N ARG A 116 -3.34 -2.76 13.58
CA ARG A 116 -2.78 -3.13 14.89
C ARG A 116 -2.80 -4.64 15.12
N ASN A 117 -3.86 -5.32 14.74
CA ASN A 117 -3.93 -6.79 14.82
C ASN A 117 -2.89 -7.45 13.92
N LEU A 118 -2.59 -6.87 12.76
CA LEU A 118 -1.48 -7.33 11.90
C LEU A 118 -0.11 -7.12 12.58
N GLU A 119 0.11 -5.95 13.18
CA GLU A 119 1.34 -5.61 13.91
C GLU A 119 1.56 -6.56 15.09
N ASP A 120 0.51 -6.82 15.88
CA ASP A 120 0.54 -7.67 17.06
C ASP A 120 0.56 -9.18 16.72
N GLY A 121 0.29 -9.53 15.47
CA GLY A 121 0.24 -10.92 15.01
C GLY A 121 -1.07 -11.65 15.36
N ASN A 122 -2.14 -10.92 15.65
CA ASN A 122 -3.49 -11.45 15.90
C ASN A 122 -4.18 -11.83 14.57
N VAL A 123 -3.64 -12.83 13.87
CA VAL A 123 -4.04 -13.22 12.52
C VAL A 123 -5.51 -13.65 12.44
N GLU A 124 -6.04 -14.19 13.52
CA GLU A 124 -7.43 -14.69 13.58
C GLU A 124 -8.45 -13.55 13.52
N GLU A 125 -8.10 -12.38 14.07
CA GLU A 125 -8.95 -11.18 14.06
C GLU A 125 -8.96 -10.45 12.69
N LEU A 126 -8.03 -10.80 11.78
CA LEU A 126 -7.94 -10.16 10.46
C LEU A 126 -9.04 -10.62 9.50
N GLY A 127 -9.76 -11.68 9.78
CA GLY A 127 -10.83 -12.21 8.92
C GLY A 127 -10.36 -12.56 7.50
N LEU A 128 -9.06 -12.80 7.31
CA LEU A 128 -8.50 -13.12 6.00
C LEU A 128 -8.86 -14.54 5.58
N SER A 129 -9.22 -14.73 4.31
CA SER A 129 -9.54 -16.05 3.78
C SER A 129 -8.33 -17.00 3.80
N ASN A 130 -8.57 -18.30 3.94
CA ASN A 130 -7.52 -19.31 3.91
C ASN A 130 -6.69 -19.29 2.63
N SER A 131 -7.29 -18.89 1.50
CA SER A 131 -6.59 -18.75 0.23
C SER A 131 -5.53 -17.63 0.27
N VAL A 132 -5.80 -16.54 0.99
CA VAL A 132 -4.86 -15.44 1.21
C VAL A 132 -3.79 -15.87 2.20
N LEU A 133 -4.18 -16.45 3.33
CA LEU A 133 -3.27 -16.91 4.37
C LEU A 133 -2.29 -17.98 3.87
N SER A 134 -2.67 -18.81 2.89
CA SER A 134 -1.79 -19.82 2.29
C SER A 134 -0.53 -19.25 1.63
N HIS A 135 -0.54 -17.96 1.26
CA HIS A 135 0.61 -17.27 0.68
C HIS A 135 1.59 -16.71 1.74
N TYR A 136 1.21 -16.77 3.02
CA TYR A 136 1.99 -16.25 4.14
C TYR A 136 2.31 -17.37 5.15
N ASN A 137 3.39 -17.22 5.88
CA ASN A 137 3.71 -18.14 6.96
C ASN A 137 2.95 -17.71 8.24
N ILE A 138 1.85 -18.40 8.55
CA ILE A 138 0.97 -18.08 9.69
C ILE A 138 1.74 -18.03 11.02
N ASN A 139 2.69 -18.95 11.24
CA ASN A 139 3.50 -18.96 12.48
C ASN A 139 4.38 -17.72 12.60
N LYS A 140 4.81 -17.15 11.46
CA LYS A 140 5.59 -15.90 11.43
C LYS A 140 4.69 -14.68 11.60
N LEU A 141 3.52 -14.69 10.96
CA LEU A 141 2.51 -13.63 11.16
C LEU A 141 2.10 -13.53 12.62
N LYS A 142 1.87 -14.64 13.32
CA LYS A 142 1.60 -14.66 14.77
C LYS A 142 2.74 -14.08 15.64
N GLN A 143 3.93 -13.91 15.08
CA GLN A 143 5.07 -13.24 15.72
C GLN A 143 5.23 -11.78 15.27
N GLY A 144 4.26 -11.22 14.53
CA GLY A 144 4.34 -9.90 13.95
C GLY A 144 5.32 -9.79 12.77
N ILE A 145 5.77 -10.94 12.21
CA ILE A 145 6.64 -10.98 11.04
C ILE A 145 5.77 -11.16 9.81
N ILE A 146 5.59 -10.09 9.04
CA ILE A 146 4.71 -10.10 7.87
C ILE A 146 5.33 -10.83 6.67
N TYR A 147 6.65 -10.79 6.57
CA TYR A 147 7.40 -11.44 5.49
C TYR A 147 8.85 -11.70 5.89
N GLU A 148 9.51 -12.65 5.23
CA GLU A 148 10.94 -12.92 5.38
C GLU A 148 11.62 -12.73 4.02
N VAL A 149 12.47 -11.71 3.90
CA VAL A 149 13.21 -11.41 2.66
C VAL A 149 14.50 -12.22 2.61
N PRO A 150 14.67 -13.12 1.62
CA PRO A 150 15.96 -13.80 1.44
C PRO A 150 17.03 -12.79 1.00
N THR A 151 18.22 -12.87 1.58
CA THR A 151 19.31 -11.93 1.22
C THR A 151 19.79 -12.11 -0.23
N GLY A 152 19.48 -13.24 -0.84
CA GLY A 152 19.77 -13.52 -2.25
C GLY A 152 19.11 -12.57 -3.26
N VAL A 153 18.05 -11.84 -2.86
CA VAL A 153 17.39 -10.83 -3.73
C VAL A 153 18.35 -9.74 -4.22
N VAL A 154 19.44 -9.50 -3.48
CA VAL A 154 20.45 -8.49 -3.81
C VAL A 154 21.19 -8.82 -5.11
N PHE A 155 21.31 -10.11 -5.46
CA PHE A 155 22.09 -10.53 -6.64
C PHE A 155 21.34 -10.37 -7.96
N SER A 156 20.08 -9.99 -7.96
CA SER A 156 19.21 -9.83 -9.15
C SER A 156 19.25 -11.04 -10.09
N ASN A 157 19.54 -12.22 -9.55
CA ASN A 157 19.67 -13.49 -10.29
C ASN A 157 18.62 -14.49 -9.77
N SER A 158 17.81 -15.04 -10.67
CA SER A 158 16.73 -15.97 -10.32
C SER A 158 17.18 -17.22 -9.57
N ILE A 159 18.40 -17.71 -9.84
CA ILE A 159 18.95 -18.89 -9.17
C ILE A 159 19.38 -18.57 -7.74
N LEU A 160 19.91 -17.37 -7.50
CA LEU A 160 20.42 -16.93 -6.20
C LEU A 160 19.34 -16.26 -5.33
N TYR A 161 18.20 -15.94 -5.92
CA TYR A 161 17.13 -15.16 -5.29
C TYR A 161 16.69 -15.71 -3.92
N ASN A 162 16.53 -17.03 -3.81
CA ASN A 162 16.06 -17.68 -2.57
C ASN A 162 17.19 -18.13 -1.64
N LEU A 163 18.44 -17.82 -1.99
CA LEU A 163 19.60 -18.21 -1.19
C LEU A 163 19.93 -17.21 -0.08
N GLY A 164 20.61 -17.70 0.93
CA GLY A 164 21.09 -16.92 2.07
C GLY A 164 20.11 -16.82 3.23
N PRO A 165 20.53 -16.15 4.31
CA PRO A 165 19.69 -15.95 5.48
C PRO A 165 18.47 -15.08 5.14
N LYS A 166 17.35 -15.39 5.80
CA LYS A 166 16.11 -14.64 5.64
C LYS A 166 16.04 -13.52 6.66
N VAL A 167 15.77 -12.31 6.17
CA VAL A 167 15.63 -11.11 7.00
C VAL A 167 14.15 -10.90 7.34
N PRO A 168 13.76 -10.92 8.62
CA PRO A 168 12.38 -10.71 9.02
C PRO A 168 11.96 -9.26 8.79
N VAL A 169 10.76 -9.09 8.23
CA VAL A 169 10.11 -7.79 8.00
C VAL A 169 8.95 -7.67 8.95
N ARG A 170 8.89 -6.57 9.68
CA ARG A 170 7.76 -6.18 10.53
C ARG A 170 7.17 -4.88 10.03
N LEU A 171 5.89 -4.68 10.34
CA LEU A 171 5.16 -3.47 10.04
C LEU A 171 4.67 -2.87 11.35
N SER A 172 4.66 -1.54 11.44
CA SER A 172 4.11 -0.82 12.58
C SER A 172 3.36 0.42 12.12
N LEU A 173 2.19 0.64 12.66
CA LEU A 173 1.40 1.84 12.42
C LEU A 173 2.01 2.99 13.24
N ILE A 174 2.47 4.06 12.54
CA ILE A 174 3.17 5.17 13.20
C ILE A 174 2.52 6.54 12.99
N GLY A 175 1.56 6.65 12.11
CA GLY A 175 0.89 7.90 11.76
C GLY A 175 -0.62 7.80 11.84
N ASP A 176 -1.27 8.91 11.55
CA ASP A 176 -2.71 8.96 11.48
C ASP A 176 -3.22 8.29 10.19
N ILE A 177 -4.42 7.76 10.27
CA ILE A 177 -5.15 7.26 9.12
C ILE A 177 -5.98 8.40 8.56
N VAL A 178 -5.72 8.76 7.32
CA VAL A 178 -6.50 9.77 6.60
C VAL A 178 -7.51 9.06 5.72
N SER A 179 -8.79 9.31 5.96
CA SER A 179 -9.90 8.78 5.16
C SER A 179 -10.72 9.91 4.57
N ASN A 180 -11.05 9.79 3.28
CA ASN A 180 -11.90 10.71 2.55
C ASN A 180 -12.91 9.94 1.69
N ILE A 181 -14.04 10.59 1.41
CA ILE A 181 -15.00 10.11 0.40
C ILE A 181 -14.90 10.97 -0.84
N GLU A 182 -14.84 10.32 -1.98
CA GLU A 182 -15.02 10.92 -3.29
C GLU A 182 -16.27 10.37 -3.94
N THR A 183 -17.03 11.27 -4.57
CA THR A 183 -18.19 10.91 -5.37
C THR A 183 -17.87 11.15 -6.83
N LYS A 184 -17.98 10.10 -7.64
CA LYS A 184 -17.81 10.17 -9.08
C LYS A 184 -19.17 10.01 -9.76
N VAL A 185 -19.54 10.97 -10.59
CA VAL A 185 -20.75 10.92 -11.40
C VAL A 185 -20.37 10.75 -12.86
N THR A 186 -20.85 9.66 -13.45
CA THR A 186 -20.62 9.36 -14.86
C THR A 186 -21.95 9.35 -15.61
N ASN A 187 -22.04 10.12 -16.69
CA ASN A 187 -23.22 10.11 -17.57
C ASN A 187 -23.36 8.74 -18.22
N TYR A 188 -24.54 8.14 -18.11
CA TYR A 188 -24.86 6.84 -18.66
C TYR A 188 -26.09 6.94 -19.59
N GLY A 189 -25.85 7.01 -20.87
CA GLY A 189 -26.89 7.21 -21.88
C GLY A 189 -27.43 8.65 -21.93
N ILE A 190 -28.71 8.82 -22.36
CA ILE A 190 -29.28 10.14 -22.67
C ILE A 190 -29.67 10.90 -21.39
N ASN A 191 -30.18 10.19 -20.38
CA ASN A 191 -30.77 10.81 -19.17
C ASN A 191 -30.51 10.07 -17.89
N ASN A 192 -29.49 9.19 -17.88
CA ASN A 192 -29.11 8.43 -16.71
C ASN A 192 -27.74 8.88 -16.22
N ALA A 193 -27.50 8.78 -14.93
CA ALA A 193 -26.21 9.01 -14.32
C ALA A 193 -25.85 7.82 -13.39
N LEU A 194 -24.61 7.38 -13.48
CA LEU A 194 -24.04 6.44 -12.55
C LEU A 194 -23.30 7.22 -11.47
N VAL A 195 -23.73 7.08 -10.22
CA VAL A 195 -23.11 7.71 -9.05
C VAL A 195 -22.33 6.64 -8.32
N GLU A 196 -21.02 6.81 -8.25
CA GLU A 196 -20.09 5.94 -7.52
C GLU A 196 -19.58 6.67 -6.28
N VAL A 197 -19.59 5.98 -5.14
CA VAL A 197 -19.00 6.46 -3.89
C VAL A 197 -17.75 5.67 -3.62
N ILE A 198 -16.63 6.36 -3.49
CA ILE A 198 -15.30 5.77 -3.32
C ILE A 198 -14.71 6.28 -2.01
N ILE A 199 -14.26 5.38 -1.14
CA ILE A 199 -13.47 5.72 0.03
C ILE A 199 -11.99 5.69 -0.34
N HIS A 200 -11.32 6.80 -0.09
CA HIS A 200 -9.86 6.92 -0.16
C HIS A 200 -9.28 6.79 1.23
N ILE A 201 -8.41 5.83 1.44
CA ILE A 201 -7.68 5.67 2.70
C ILE A 201 -6.19 5.77 2.43
N SER A 202 -5.51 6.55 3.28
CA SER A 202 -4.06 6.69 3.27
C SER A 202 -3.52 6.50 4.68
N VAL A 203 -2.57 5.60 4.83
CA VAL A 203 -1.96 5.22 6.12
C VAL A 203 -0.46 5.36 6.03
N VAL A 204 0.16 5.90 7.07
CA VAL A 204 1.62 5.97 7.19
C VAL A 204 2.08 4.86 8.13
N GLU A 205 2.86 3.95 7.60
CA GLU A 205 3.39 2.80 8.30
C GLU A 205 4.92 2.79 8.29
N GLN A 206 5.51 2.10 9.24
CA GLN A 206 6.94 1.88 9.36
C GLN A 206 7.27 0.44 9.05
N VAL A 207 8.09 0.23 8.03
CA VAL A 207 8.69 -1.07 7.72
C VAL A 207 9.97 -1.22 8.51
N MET A 208 10.05 -2.26 9.33
CA MET A 208 11.17 -2.52 10.23
C MET A 208 11.93 -3.78 9.79
N LEU A 209 13.21 -3.61 9.54
CA LEU A 209 14.20 -4.67 9.42
C LEU A 209 15.12 -4.65 10.64
N PRO A 210 15.85 -5.74 10.96
CA PRO A 210 16.77 -5.78 12.11
C PRO A 210 17.84 -4.69 12.12
N VAL A 211 18.22 -4.20 10.93
CA VAL A 211 19.32 -3.22 10.76
C VAL A 211 18.86 -1.86 10.25
N SER A 212 17.61 -1.71 9.85
CA SER A 212 17.11 -0.48 9.23
C SER A 212 15.61 -0.38 9.34
N THR A 213 15.10 0.85 9.43
CA THR A 213 13.65 1.13 9.39
C THR A 213 13.37 2.19 8.34
N ASN A 214 12.19 2.13 7.71
CA ASN A 214 11.77 3.14 6.76
C ASN A 214 10.26 3.31 6.77
N LYS A 215 9.79 4.52 6.48
CA LYS A 215 8.37 4.82 6.37
C LYS A 215 7.86 4.52 4.97
N ILE A 216 6.62 4.02 4.91
CA ILE A 216 5.85 3.88 3.68
C ILE A 216 4.48 4.54 3.86
N THR A 217 3.93 5.04 2.78
CA THR A 217 2.53 5.45 2.74
C THR A 217 1.79 4.44 1.88
N VAL A 218 0.77 3.82 2.47
CA VAL A 218 -0.11 2.88 1.78
C VAL A 218 -1.43 3.59 1.54
N SER A 219 -1.82 3.71 0.27
CA SER A 219 -3.09 4.34 -0.11
C SER A 219 -3.91 3.37 -0.95
N THR A 220 -5.21 3.30 -0.68
CA THR A 220 -6.14 2.47 -1.42
C THR A 220 -7.45 3.22 -1.67
N ASN A 221 -8.11 2.88 -2.77
CA ASN A 221 -9.39 3.44 -3.17
C ASN A 221 -10.40 2.29 -3.27
N VAL A 222 -11.41 2.30 -2.44
CA VAL A 222 -12.40 1.24 -2.39
C VAL A 222 -13.77 1.79 -2.78
N PRO A 223 -14.36 1.35 -3.91
CA PRO A 223 -15.73 1.70 -4.25
C PRO A 223 -16.67 1.00 -3.26
N VAL A 224 -17.49 1.78 -2.58
CA VAL A 224 -18.37 1.29 -1.49
C VAL A 224 -19.84 1.29 -1.86
N ALA A 225 -20.25 2.19 -2.74
CA ALA A 225 -21.62 2.25 -3.24
C ALA A 225 -21.65 2.66 -4.71
N MET A 226 -22.63 2.12 -5.43
CA MET A 226 -22.87 2.43 -6.82
C MET A 226 -24.36 2.53 -7.05
N LYS A 227 -24.84 3.65 -7.58
CA LYS A 227 -26.27 3.90 -7.82
C LYS A 227 -26.49 4.42 -9.22
N LEU A 228 -27.35 3.73 -9.97
CA LEU A 228 -27.84 4.21 -11.26
C LEU A 228 -29.06 5.09 -11.03
N VAL A 229 -28.97 6.35 -11.44
CA VAL A 229 -30.05 7.32 -11.42
C VAL A 229 -30.65 7.40 -12.80
N GLN A 230 -31.93 7.12 -12.91
CA GLN A 230 -32.67 7.23 -14.16
C GLN A 230 -33.50 8.52 -14.14
N GLY A 231 -33.20 9.43 -15.04
CA GLY A 231 -34.00 10.62 -15.26
C GLY A 231 -35.12 10.38 -16.25
N VAL A 232 -36.11 11.30 -16.26
CA VAL A 232 -37.19 11.27 -17.25
C VAL A 232 -36.60 11.58 -18.62
N VAL A 233 -36.90 10.75 -19.62
CA VAL A 233 -36.46 11.00 -20.99
C VAL A 233 -37.17 12.23 -21.52
N PRO A 234 -36.47 13.29 -21.95
CA PRO A 234 -37.13 14.47 -22.50
C PRO A 234 -37.81 14.12 -23.83
N ASN A 235 -38.99 14.68 -24.06
CA ASN A 235 -39.75 14.48 -25.31
C ASN A 235 -39.00 14.92 -26.57
N TYR A 236 -37.95 15.72 -26.38
CA TYR A 236 -37.10 16.22 -27.49
C TYR A 236 -35.63 16.12 -27.07
N TYR A 237 -34.84 15.43 -27.86
CA TYR A 237 -33.38 15.37 -27.70
C TYR A 237 -32.69 15.90 -28.96
N ALA A 238 -31.98 17.01 -28.87
CA ALA A 238 -31.14 17.52 -29.92
C ALA A 238 -29.68 17.20 -29.61
N SER A 239 -29.08 16.24 -30.32
CA SER A 239 -27.64 16.00 -30.31
C SER A 239 -26.96 17.10 -31.10
N GLY A 240 -26.26 18.02 -30.44
CA GLY A 240 -25.53 19.13 -31.07
C GLY A 240 -24.27 18.66 -31.79
N ALA A 241 -24.43 18.06 -32.97
CA ALA A 241 -23.37 18.03 -33.96
C ALA A 241 -23.52 19.26 -34.85
N THR A 242 -22.50 20.05 -34.93
CA THR A 242 -22.33 21.21 -35.79
C THR A 242 -22.99 21.02 -37.17
N ASN A 243 -23.95 21.90 -37.48
CA ASN A 243 -24.50 22.17 -38.81
C ASN A 243 -25.59 21.29 -39.40
N SER A 244 -26.31 20.45 -38.66
CA SER A 244 -27.62 20.00 -39.13
C SER A 244 -28.63 19.94 -37.98
N ARG A 245 -29.70 20.73 -38.08
CA ARG A 245 -30.84 20.65 -37.14
C ARG A 245 -31.61 19.37 -37.47
N THR A 246 -31.21 18.28 -36.81
CA THR A 246 -32.01 17.05 -36.86
C THR A 246 -32.99 17.10 -35.70
N PHE A 247 -34.27 17.33 -36.05
CA PHE A 247 -35.37 17.20 -35.09
C PHE A 247 -35.70 15.72 -35.03
N THR A 248 -35.59 15.12 -33.85
CA THR A 248 -36.12 13.79 -33.57
C THR A 248 -37.59 13.89 -33.22
N VAL A 249 -38.40 13.11 -33.93
CA VAL A 249 -39.83 13.00 -33.72
C VAL A 249 -40.13 12.35 -32.38
N PRO A 250 -41.17 12.79 -31.61
CA PRO A 250 -41.54 12.15 -30.35
C PRO A 250 -41.91 10.69 -30.58
N LEU A 251 -41.40 9.79 -29.74
CA LEU A 251 -41.87 8.40 -29.69
C LEU A 251 -43.24 8.43 -29.02
N GLU A 252 -44.31 8.12 -29.77
CA GLU A 252 -45.60 7.83 -29.17
C GLU A 252 -45.45 6.61 -28.28
N GLN A 253 -45.78 6.80 -26.99
CA GLN A 253 -45.92 5.69 -26.02
C GLN A 253 -47.31 5.12 -26.24
N ASN A 254 -47.37 3.84 -26.72
CA ASN A 254 -48.56 2.99 -26.64
C ASN A 254 -48.59 2.37 -25.23
#